data_41148d444d7928b44b3cb4cbd78654ef
#
_entry.id   41148d444d7928b44b3cb4cbd78654ef
#
_cell.length_a   1.000
_cell.length_b   1.000
_cell.length_c   1.000
_cell.angle_alpha   90.00
_cell.angle_beta   90.00
_cell.angle_gamma   90.00
#
_symmetry.space_group_name_H-M   'P 1'
#
loop_
_entity.id
_entity.type
_entity.pdbx_description
1 polymer ?
#
loop_
_entity_poly.entity_id
_entity_poly.type
_entity_poly.pdbx_seq_one_letter_code
_entity_poly.pdbx_strand_id
1 'polypeptide(L)'
;MSYEDGMRVRREVLGDEHVDRAVEGGSELTREFQELITRYAWGEVWARPGLDRRTRSCITLTALVARGQWDELALHIRAARRNGLSDDEIKEVLLQCAIYCGVPAANSAFYVFEQTTG
;
A
#
# COMPACT_ATOMS: atom_id res chain seq x y z
N MET A 1 -15.53 3.15 13.76
CA MET A 1 -15.41 2.22 12.62
C MET A 1 -15.25 0.81 13.12
N SER A 2 -15.91 -0.12 12.51
CA SER A 2 -15.88 -1.51 12.94
C SER A 2 -14.73 -2.27 12.29
N TYR A 3 -14.43 -3.42 12.86
CA TYR A 3 -13.48 -4.36 12.27
C TYR A 3 -13.95 -4.80 10.87
N GLU A 4 -15.25 -5.05 10.74
CA GLU A 4 -15.84 -5.49 9.48
C GLU A 4 -15.69 -4.42 8.38
N ASP A 5 -15.89 -3.16 8.74
CA ASP A 5 -15.69 -2.06 7.79
C ASP A 5 -14.23 -1.97 7.37
N GLY A 6 -13.32 -2.10 8.33
CA GLY A 6 -11.88 -2.09 8.04
C GLY A 6 -11.48 -3.26 7.16
N MET A 7 -11.98 -4.44 7.44
CA MET A 7 -11.68 -5.63 6.65
C MET A 7 -12.18 -5.47 5.22
N ARG A 8 -13.38 -4.92 5.03
CA ARG A 8 -13.93 -4.66 3.71
C ARG A 8 -13.02 -3.71 2.92
N VAL A 9 -12.61 -2.60 3.52
CA VAL A 9 -11.74 -1.62 2.86
C VAL A 9 -10.37 -2.23 2.55
N ARG A 10 -9.81 -2.96 3.50
CA ARG A 10 -8.52 -3.64 3.33
C ARG A 10 -8.55 -4.56 2.11
N ARG A 11 -9.62 -5.34 1.96
CA ARG A 11 -9.79 -6.24 0.82
C ARG A 11 -9.95 -5.49 -0.49
N GLU A 12 -10.67 -4.38 -0.47
CA GLU A 12 -10.85 -3.56 -1.68
C GLU A 12 -9.52 -2.97 -2.15
N VAL A 13 -8.67 -2.55 -1.24
CA VAL A 13 -7.40 -1.91 -1.56
C VAL A 13 -6.30 -2.91 -1.86
N LEU A 14 -6.14 -3.94 -1.04
CA LEU A 14 -5.02 -4.89 -1.16
C LEU A 14 -5.37 -6.14 -1.96
N GLY A 15 -6.65 -6.45 -2.13
CA GLY A 15 -7.10 -7.65 -2.81
C GLY A 15 -7.30 -8.82 -1.84
N ASP A 16 -8.27 -9.66 -2.15
CA ASP A 16 -8.66 -10.76 -1.29
C ASP A 16 -7.53 -11.78 -1.08
N GLU A 17 -6.77 -12.06 -2.13
CA GLU A 17 -5.69 -13.05 -2.05
C GLU A 17 -4.64 -12.65 -1.01
N HIS A 18 -4.19 -11.40 -1.05
CA HIS A 18 -3.20 -10.94 -0.08
C HIS A 18 -3.77 -10.96 1.34
N VAL A 19 -4.99 -10.48 1.52
CA VAL A 19 -5.61 -10.41 2.84
C VAL A 19 -5.82 -11.82 3.41
N ASP A 20 -6.26 -12.75 2.57
CA ASP A 20 -6.44 -14.15 3.01
C ASP A 20 -5.11 -14.74 3.47
N ARG A 21 -4.02 -14.50 2.73
CA ARG A 21 -2.69 -14.98 3.14
C ARG A 21 -2.27 -14.36 4.47
N ALA A 22 -2.52 -13.08 4.66
CA ALA A 22 -2.15 -12.38 5.89
C ALA A 22 -2.94 -12.91 7.09
N VAL A 23 -4.23 -13.16 6.91
CA VAL A 23 -5.11 -13.69 7.97
C VAL A 23 -4.74 -15.13 8.30
N GLU A 24 -4.59 -15.98 7.27
CA GLU A 24 -4.29 -17.40 7.45
C GLU A 24 -2.87 -17.63 7.98
N GLY A 25 -1.92 -16.79 7.54
CA GLY A 25 -0.54 -16.87 7.99
C GLY A 25 -0.30 -16.29 9.36
N GLY A 26 -1.29 -15.63 9.95
CA GLY A 26 -1.16 -15.03 11.26
C GLY A 26 -1.11 -16.08 12.36
N SER A 27 -0.46 -15.72 13.44
CA SER A 27 -0.39 -16.57 14.63
C SER A 27 -1.20 -15.93 15.76
N GLU A 28 -1.38 -16.67 16.85
CA GLU A 28 -1.99 -16.12 18.05
C GLU A 28 -1.22 -14.88 18.53
N LEU A 29 0.09 -14.89 18.34
CA LEU A 29 0.97 -13.80 18.73
C LEU A 29 0.69 -12.51 17.95
N THR A 30 0.37 -12.61 16.68
CA THR A 30 0.15 -11.44 15.80
C THR A 30 -1.32 -11.07 15.62
N ARG A 31 -2.24 -11.86 16.17
CA ARG A 31 -3.68 -11.65 15.95
C ARG A 31 -4.16 -10.27 16.37
N GLU A 32 -3.80 -9.87 17.59
CA GLU A 32 -4.23 -8.56 18.10
C GLU A 32 -3.68 -7.41 17.26
N PHE A 33 -2.45 -7.54 16.79
CA PHE A 33 -1.84 -6.54 15.91
C PHE A 33 -2.61 -6.44 14.60
N GLN A 34 -2.94 -7.58 13.98
CA GLN A 34 -3.70 -7.59 12.73
C GLN A 34 -5.10 -6.97 12.91
N GLU A 35 -5.74 -7.25 14.03
CA GLU A 35 -7.04 -6.66 14.35
C GLU A 35 -6.92 -5.14 14.54
N LEU A 36 -5.88 -4.70 15.22
CA LEU A 36 -5.65 -3.28 15.45
C LEU A 36 -5.44 -2.53 14.15
N ILE A 37 -4.54 -3.01 13.27
CA ILE A 37 -4.29 -2.32 12.02
C ILE A 37 -5.49 -2.37 11.08
N THR A 38 -6.29 -3.44 11.13
CA THR A 38 -7.50 -3.52 10.32
C THR A 38 -8.50 -2.44 10.74
N ARG A 39 -8.71 -2.24 12.04
CA ARG A 39 -9.59 -1.17 12.53
C ARG A 39 -9.00 0.20 12.31
N TYR A 40 -7.73 0.39 12.65
CA TYR A 40 -7.09 1.71 12.67
C TYR A 40 -6.72 2.18 11.26
N ALA A 41 -5.86 1.41 10.58
CA ALA A 41 -5.38 1.85 9.27
C ALA A 41 -6.47 1.78 8.20
N TRP A 42 -7.18 0.68 8.16
CA TRP A 42 -8.16 0.45 7.09
C TRP A 42 -9.54 0.99 7.43
N GLY A 43 -9.98 0.83 8.67
CA GLY A 43 -11.30 1.29 9.09
C GLY A 43 -11.36 2.78 9.37
N GLU A 44 -10.28 3.35 9.91
CA GLU A 44 -10.29 4.77 10.30
C GLU A 44 -9.65 5.69 9.29
N VAL A 45 -8.57 5.26 8.63
CA VAL A 45 -7.84 6.16 7.73
C VAL A 45 -8.20 5.92 6.26
N TRP A 46 -8.01 4.72 5.77
CA TRP A 46 -8.27 4.44 4.35
C TRP A 46 -9.75 4.58 3.96
N ALA A 47 -10.65 4.39 4.92
CA ALA A 47 -12.09 4.55 4.68
C ALA A 47 -12.56 6.00 4.67
N ARG A 48 -11.70 6.96 5.06
CA ARG A 48 -12.11 8.37 5.16
C ARG A 48 -12.35 8.96 3.77
N PRO A 49 -13.37 9.81 3.63
CA PRO A 49 -13.68 10.43 2.33
C PRO A 49 -12.82 11.68 2.02
N GLY A 50 -11.95 12.10 2.94
CA GLY A 50 -11.18 13.33 2.79
C GLY A 50 -10.20 13.34 1.63
N LEU A 51 -9.66 12.16 1.26
CA LEU A 51 -8.83 11.98 0.08
C LEU A 51 -9.31 10.72 -0.62
N ASP A 52 -9.29 10.73 -1.94
CA ASP A 52 -9.65 9.52 -2.67
C ASP A 52 -8.51 8.47 -2.58
N ARG A 53 -8.81 7.26 -3.02
CA ARG A 53 -7.87 6.16 -2.90
C ARG A 53 -6.66 6.30 -3.82
N ARG A 54 -6.82 6.95 -4.97
CA ARG A 54 -5.71 7.23 -5.89
C ARG A 54 -4.69 8.13 -5.19
N THR A 55 -5.17 9.19 -4.56
CA THR A 55 -4.32 10.12 -3.81
C THR A 55 -3.65 9.43 -2.61
N ARG A 56 -4.41 8.62 -1.88
CA ARG A 56 -3.84 7.87 -0.75
C ARG A 56 -2.74 6.91 -1.21
N SER A 57 -2.91 6.27 -2.36
CA SER A 57 -1.87 5.41 -2.93
C SER A 57 -0.61 6.20 -3.25
N CYS A 58 -0.73 7.39 -3.85
CA CYS A 58 0.44 8.22 -4.16
C CYS A 58 1.23 8.59 -2.88
N ILE A 59 0.52 8.96 -1.82
CA ILE A 59 1.13 9.28 -0.53
C ILE A 59 1.83 8.06 0.05
N THR A 60 1.17 6.91 0.00
CA THR A 60 1.70 5.66 0.54
C THR A 60 2.97 5.25 -0.19
N LEU A 61 2.95 5.28 -1.54
CA LEU A 61 4.13 4.94 -2.33
C LEU A 61 5.31 5.82 -1.96
N THR A 62 5.09 7.12 -1.87
CA THR A 62 6.16 8.07 -1.53
C THR A 62 6.74 7.79 -0.14
N ALA A 63 5.88 7.55 0.84
CA ALA A 63 6.32 7.25 2.20
C ALA A 63 7.16 5.97 2.25
N LEU A 64 6.74 4.94 1.51
CA LEU A 64 7.45 3.66 1.50
C LEU A 64 8.82 3.79 0.81
N VAL A 65 8.91 4.58 -0.26
CA VAL A 65 10.19 4.86 -0.92
C VAL A 65 11.12 5.60 0.04
N ALA A 66 10.63 6.64 0.70
CA ALA A 66 11.42 7.42 1.63
C ALA A 66 11.96 6.58 2.79
N ARG A 67 11.20 5.59 3.23
CA ARG A 67 11.58 4.72 4.34
C ARG A 67 12.29 3.44 3.91
N GLY A 68 12.46 3.22 2.61
CA GLY A 68 13.12 2.02 2.10
C GLY A 68 12.38 0.73 2.39
N GLN A 69 11.05 0.78 2.43
CA GLN A 69 10.21 -0.39 2.72
C GLN A 69 9.85 -1.09 1.41
N TRP A 70 10.77 -1.89 0.89
CA TRP A 70 10.67 -2.40 -0.48
C TRP A 70 9.61 -3.48 -0.66
N ASP A 71 9.44 -4.38 0.32
CA ASP A 71 8.39 -5.41 0.24
C ASP A 71 7.00 -4.77 0.28
N GLU A 72 6.82 -3.79 1.17
CA GLU A 72 5.57 -3.05 1.25
C GLU A 72 5.34 -2.21 0.00
N LEU A 73 6.42 -1.68 -0.59
CA LEU A 73 6.31 -0.92 -1.84
C LEU A 73 5.75 -1.80 -2.96
N ALA A 74 6.26 -3.04 -3.09
CA ALA A 74 5.74 -3.96 -4.11
C ALA A 74 4.24 -4.22 -3.91
N LEU A 75 3.82 -4.46 -2.67
CA LEU A 75 2.42 -4.66 -2.32
C LEU A 75 1.58 -3.43 -2.71
N HIS A 76 2.06 -2.24 -2.34
CA HIS A 76 1.29 -1.02 -2.57
C HIS A 76 1.33 -0.51 -4.01
N ILE A 77 2.31 -0.92 -4.81
CA ILE A 77 2.26 -0.69 -6.26
C ILE A 77 1.08 -1.47 -6.85
N ARG A 78 0.91 -2.72 -6.45
CA ARG A 78 -0.25 -3.52 -6.89
C ARG A 78 -1.57 -2.90 -6.40
N ALA A 79 -1.60 -2.46 -5.15
CA ALA A 79 -2.77 -1.78 -4.59
C ALA A 79 -3.07 -0.48 -5.34
N ALA A 80 -2.05 0.27 -5.73
CA ALA A 80 -2.22 1.51 -6.51
C ALA A 80 -2.92 1.24 -7.83
N ARG A 81 -2.56 0.15 -8.51
CA ARG A 81 -3.26 -0.25 -9.73
C ARG A 81 -4.72 -0.57 -9.46
N ARG A 82 -5.02 -1.28 -8.37
CA ARG A 82 -6.40 -1.57 -7.97
C ARG A 82 -7.17 -0.29 -7.67
N ASN A 83 -6.49 0.72 -7.14
CA ASN A 83 -7.09 2.01 -6.81
C ASN A 83 -7.19 2.94 -8.02
N GLY A 84 -6.79 2.48 -9.21
CA GLY A 84 -6.98 3.19 -10.46
C GLY A 84 -5.79 3.98 -10.99
N LEU A 85 -4.62 3.85 -10.39
CA LEU A 85 -3.41 4.47 -10.95
C LEU A 85 -2.90 3.62 -12.13
N SER A 86 -2.58 4.28 -13.23
CA SER A 86 -1.89 3.63 -14.33
C SER A 86 -0.41 3.47 -14.01
N ASP A 87 0.27 2.61 -14.75
CA ASP A 87 1.71 2.47 -14.60
C ASP A 87 2.44 3.77 -14.94
N ASP A 88 1.93 4.55 -15.90
CA ASP A 88 2.51 5.87 -16.19
C ASP A 88 2.36 6.81 -15.00
N GLU A 89 1.24 6.77 -14.31
CA GLU A 89 1.04 7.59 -13.11
C GLU A 89 1.94 7.14 -11.96
N ILE A 90 2.09 5.84 -11.77
CA ILE A 90 3.02 5.30 -10.75
C ILE A 90 4.44 5.74 -11.08
N LYS A 91 4.84 5.66 -12.35
CA LYS A 91 6.15 6.13 -12.78
C LYS A 91 6.36 7.61 -12.41
N GLU A 92 5.35 8.46 -12.61
CA GLU A 92 5.43 9.88 -12.26
C GLU A 92 5.66 10.08 -10.75
N VAL A 93 5.00 9.28 -9.93
CA VAL A 93 5.21 9.32 -8.48
C VAL A 93 6.68 8.99 -8.15
N LEU A 94 7.22 7.94 -8.76
CA LEU A 94 8.59 7.51 -8.49
C LEU A 94 9.63 8.51 -9.02
N LEU A 95 9.34 9.16 -10.16
CA LEU A 95 10.21 10.23 -10.68
C LEU A 95 10.28 11.38 -9.67
N GLN A 96 9.15 11.77 -9.09
CA GLN A 96 9.15 12.82 -8.07
C GLN A 96 9.91 12.38 -6.81
N CYS A 97 9.83 11.10 -6.45
CA CYS A 97 10.61 10.55 -5.35
C CYS A 97 12.12 10.71 -5.56
N ALA A 98 12.60 10.72 -6.81
CA ALA A 98 14.02 10.93 -7.08
C ALA A 98 14.50 12.29 -6.55
N ILE A 99 13.60 13.27 -6.51
CA ILE A 99 13.91 14.61 -6.01
C ILE A 99 13.84 14.67 -4.48
N TYR A 100 12.75 14.13 -3.91
CA TYR A 100 12.47 14.33 -2.48
C TYR A 100 12.95 13.18 -1.59
N CYS A 101 13.19 12.00 -2.16
CA CYS A 101 13.70 10.84 -1.42
C CYS A 101 15.14 10.50 -1.79
N GLY A 102 15.65 11.08 -2.88
CA GLY A 102 17.01 10.83 -3.36
C GLY A 102 17.06 9.83 -4.50
N VAL A 103 18.03 10.01 -5.40
CA VAL A 103 18.21 9.15 -6.57
C VAL A 103 18.43 7.68 -6.20
N PRO A 104 19.27 7.36 -5.19
CA PRO A 104 19.46 5.95 -4.84
C PRO A 104 18.17 5.25 -4.40
N ALA A 105 17.31 5.93 -3.63
CA ALA A 105 16.04 5.37 -3.21
C ALA A 105 15.11 5.17 -4.40
N ALA A 106 15.04 6.16 -5.31
CA ALA A 106 14.24 6.06 -6.51
C ALA A 106 14.71 4.92 -7.41
N ASN A 107 16.02 4.72 -7.52
CA ASN A 107 16.60 3.63 -8.29
C ASN A 107 16.12 2.27 -7.78
N SER A 108 16.16 2.08 -6.46
CA SER A 108 15.62 0.86 -5.84
C SER A 108 14.12 0.72 -6.08
N ALA A 109 13.38 1.83 -5.99
CA ALA A 109 11.94 1.81 -6.22
C ALA A 109 11.59 1.40 -7.65
N PHE A 110 12.31 1.90 -8.65
CA PHE A 110 12.09 1.50 -10.04
C PHE A 110 12.39 0.01 -10.25
N TYR A 111 13.42 -0.52 -9.59
CA TYR A 111 13.69 -1.95 -9.64
C TYR A 111 12.50 -2.75 -9.11
N VAL A 112 11.97 -2.35 -7.93
CA VAL A 112 10.80 -3.00 -7.35
C VAL A 112 9.60 -2.90 -8.31
N PHE A 113 9.38 -1.73 -8.90
CA PHE A 113 8.28 -1.51 -9.84
C PHE A 113 8.37 -2.49 -11.02
N GLU A 114 9.55 -2.64 -11.60
CA GLU A 114 9.76 -3.58 -12.69
C GLU A 114 9.38 -5.01 -12.28
N GLN A 115 9.68 -5.41 -11.05
CA GLN A 115 9.38 -6.75 -10.56
C GLN A 115 7.88 -7.00 -10.36
N THR A 116 7.06 -5.95 -10.35
CA THR A 116 5.60 -6.09 -10.18
C THR A 116 4.86 -6.18 -11.51
N THR A 117 5.55 -6.01 -12.63
CA THR A 117 4.94 -6.08 -13.96
C THR A 117 5.05 -7.49 -14.49
N GLY A 118 4.17 -8.27 -14.41
CA GLY A 118 4.37 -9.57 -14.95
C GLY A 118 3.33 -10.57 -14.54
#